data_73b4e6fb92a789a37f29788ebd0e6a27
#
_entry.id   73b4e6fb92a789a37f29788ebd0e6a27
#
_cell.length_a   1.000
_cell.length_b   1.000
_cell.length_c   1.000
_cell.angle_alpha   90.00
_cell.angle_beta   90.00
_cell.angle_gamma   90.00
#
_symmetry.space_group_name_H-M   'P 1'
#
loop_
_entity.id
_entity.type
_entity.pdbx_description
1 polymer ?
#
loop_
_entity_poly.entity_id
_entity_poly.type
_entity_poly.pdbx_seq_one_letter_code
_entity_poly.pdbx_strand_id
1 'polypeptide(L)'
;RVSASQDVNYEVRQLDGLLDSSNRAFLDACGGSEAVTRHIVVIDERVDALYGTQIRRYYDHHGIDLRALVLPISEETKEMDAAMAIVRHLEAEGVLRRSDPLIGIGGGVLLDLVGFAAGLYRRGVPYIKVPTNAMAIWDAAVGVKTAVNALGRRNRLGSYHAPSKALLDRRFLRTVDRRHLSNGMGELLKLEKDNNRAKGTGR
;
A
#
# COMPACT_ATOMS: atom_id res chain seq x y z
N ARG A 1 -13.58 24.81 -25.82
CA ARG A 1 -12.96 23.50 -25.56
C ARG A 1 -11.90 23.68 -24.48
N VAL A 2 -11.99 22.85 -23.40
CA VAL A 2 -10.98 22.82 -22.35
C VAL A 2 -10.24 21.48 -22.49
N SER A 3 -8.92 21.47 -22.43
CA SER A 3 -8.08 20.28 -22.43
C SER A 3 -7.13 20.36 -21.25
N ALA A 4 -6.97 19.25 -20.51
CA ALA A 4 -6.04 19.14 -19.40
C ALA A 4 -5.36 17.76 -19.44
N SER A 5 -4.10 17.70 -19.02
CA SER A 5 -3.35 16.46 -18.78
C SER A 5 -2.87 16.45 -17.32
N GLN A 6 -2.78 15.27 -16.75
CA GLN A 6 -2.21 15.08 -15.42
C GLN A 6 -1.08 14.07 -15.52
N ASP A 7 0.13 14.50 -15.18
CA ASP A 7 1.27 13.59 -15.08
C ASP A 7 1.19 12.79 -13.79
N VAL A 8 1.43 11.49 -13.91
CA VAL A 8 1.48 10.56 -12.78
C VAL A 8 2.92 10.13 -12.57
N ASN A 9 3.51 10.62 -11.49
CA ASN A 9 4.88 10.26 -11.10
C ASN A 9 4.88 9.72 -9.67
N TYR A 10 5.47 8.56 -9.46
CA TYR A 10 5.69 7.95 -8.14
C TYR A 10 6.94 7.08 -8.17
N GLU A 11 7.43 6.75 -7.00
CA GLU A 11 8.68 6.05 -6.84
C GLU A 11 8.46 4.64 -6.29
N VAL A 12 9.14 3.65 -6.86
CA VAL A 12 9.22 2.29 -6.30
C VAL A 12 10.64 2.09 -5.81
N ARG A 13 10.82 1.90 -4.50
CA ARG A 13 12.13 1.67 -3.86
C ARG A 13 12.19 0.29 -3.25
N GLN A 14 13.27 -0.41 -3.49
CA GLN A 14 13.64 -1.57 -2.69
C GLN A 14 14.51 -1.11 -1.52
N LEU A 15 14.06 -1.42 -0.30
CA LEU A 15 14.74 -1.06 0.94
C LEU A 15 14.82 -2.32 1.81
N ASP A 16 16.00 -2.88 1.97
CA ASP A 16 16.20 -4.04 2.84
C ASP A 16 16.22 -3.60 4.32
N GLY A 17 15.42 -4.25 5.15
CA GLY A 17 15.32 -3.96 6.58
C GLY A 17 14.52 -2.71 6.92
N LEU A 18 13.37 -2.53 6.29
CA LEU A 18 12.45 -1.41 6.57
C LEU A 18 12.14 -1.23 8.06
N LEU A 19 12.01 -2.32 8.80
CA LEU A 19 11.66 -2.34 10.22
C LEU A 19 12.87 -2.59 11.14
N ASP A 20 14.07 -2.43 10.63
CA ASP A 20 15.28 -2.49 11.45
C ASP A 20 15.49 -1.16 12.17
N SER A 21 15.51 -1.16 13.50
CA SER A 21 15.64 0.07 14.29
C SER A 21 16.93 0.84 14.02
N SER A 22 17.98 0.19 13.51
CA SER A 22 19.19 0.87 13.07
C SER A 22 19.06 1.57 11.71
N ASN A 23 17.96 1.33 10.97
CA ASN A 23 17.74 1.82 9.62
C ASN A 23 16.63 2.88 9.59
N ARG A 24 16.98 4.12 9.29
CA ARG A 24 16.03 5.22 9.19
C ARG A 24 15.37 5.35 7.81
N ALA A 25 15.77 4.55 6.83
CA ALA A 25 15.37 4.70 5.43
C ALA A 25 13.83 4.65 5.22
N PHE A 26 13.11 3.90 6.05
CA PHE A 26 11.64 3.88 6.00
C PHE A 26 11.04 5.23 6.37
N LEU A 27 11.45 5.83 7.49
CA LEU A 27 10.96 7.15 7.91
C LEU A 27 11.34 8.23 6.89
N ASP A 28 12.58 8.21 6.40
CA ASP A 28 13.06 9.16 5.39
C ASP A 28 12.26 9.05 4.09
N ALA A 29 11.89 7.83 3.70
CA ALA A 29 11.04 7.59 2.54
C ALA A 29 9.59 8.05 2.77
N CYS A 30 9.10 8.00 4.00
CA CYS A 30 7.75 8.46 4.36
C CYS A 30 7.62 9.98 4.53
N GLY A 31 8.67 10.74 4.29
CA GLY A 31 8.66 12.20 4.40
C GLY A 31 9.32 12.69 5.70
N GLY A 32 10.30 11.92 6.19
CA GLY A 32 11.04 12.19 7.42
C GLY A 32 11.86 13.48 7.41
N SER A 33 11.20 14.64 7.37
CA SER A 33 11.79 15.85 7.91
C SER A 33 11.75 15.78 9.45
N GLU A 34 12.62 16.49 10.14
CA GLU A 34 12.60 16.61 11.61
C GLU A 34 11.24 17.10 12.18
N ALA A 35 10.35 17.57 11.29
CA ALA A 35 9.01 18.04 11.62
C ALA A 35 7.93 16.94 11.65
N VAL A 36 8.19 15.72 11.14
CA VAL A 36 7.21 14.63 11.16
C VAL A 36 7.24 13.96 12.52
N THR A 37 6.20 14.17 13.30
CA THR A 37 6.06 13.63 14.67
C THR A 37 5.16 12.41 14.74
N ARG A 38 4.37 12.12 13.68
CA ARG A 38 3.42 11.00 13.66
C ARG A 38 3.28 10.39 12.26
N HIS A 39 2.94 9.11 12.20
CA HIS A 39 2.53 8.42 10.98
C HIS A 39 1.18 7.76 11.13
N ILE A 40 0.36 7.85 10.09
CA ILE A 40 -0.95 7.18 10.01
C ILE A 40 -0.77 5.90 9.21
N VAL A 41 -0.97 4.76 9.86
CA VAL A 41 -0.64 3.45 9.28
C VAL A 41 -1.85 2.53 9.33
N VAL A 42 -2.19 1.92 8.21
CA VAL A 42 -3.18 0.82 8.14
C VAL A 42 -2.44 -0.48 7.93
N ILE A 43 -2.70 -1.46 8.78
CA ILE A 43 -1.97 -2.73 8.84
C ILE A 43 -2.97 -3.88 8.67
N ASP A 44 -2.65 -4.84 7.81
CA ASP A 44 -3.35 -6.12 7.75
C ASP A 44 -3.17 -6.88 9.08
N GLU A 45 -4.26 -7.40 9.66
CA GLU A 45 -4.24 -8.13 10.94
C GLU A 45 -3.21 -9.28 10.95
N ARG A 46 -3.06 -10.00 9.84
CA ARG A 46 -2.07 -11.09 9.72
C ARG A 46 -0.63 -10.54 9.75
N VAL A 47 -0.43 -9.37 9.15
CA VAL A 47 0.87 -8.68 9.19
C VAL A 47 1.14 -8.14 10.59
N ASP A 48 0.13 -7.59 11.26
CA ASP A 48 0.26 -7.14 12.65
C ASP A 48 0.58 -8.30 13.61
N ALA A 49 -0.05 -9.46 13.42
CA ALA A 49 0.26 -10.65 14.20
C ALA A 49 1.73 -11.12 14.05
N LEU A 50 2.32 -10.95 12.87
CA LEU A 50 3.70 -11.37 12.57
C LEU A 50 4.74 -10.30 12.89
N TYR A 51 4.44 -9.05 12.58
CA TYR A 51 5.40 -7.94 12.59
C TYR A 51 4.98 -6.77 13.48
N GLY A 52 3.78 -6.78 14.08
CA GLY A 52 3.24 -5.66 14.84
C GLY A 52 4.14 -5.20 16.00
N THR A 53 4.71 -6.15 16.73
CA THR A 53 5.69 -5.84 17.80
C THR A 53 6.93 -5.16 17.23
N GLN A 54 7.44 -5.61 16.08
CA GLN A 54 8.60 -5.01 15.43
C GLN A 54 8.27 -3.63 14.88
N ILE A 55 7.09 -3.44 14.28
CA ILE A 55 6.61 -2.15 13.79
C ILE A 55 6.57 -1.15 14.96
N ARG A 56 5.88 -1.48 16.06
CA ARG A 56 5.76 -0.59 17.22
C ARG A 56 7.13 -0.24 17.81
N ARG A 57 8.00 -1.23 18.00
CA ARG A 57 9.37 -1.02 18.49
C ARG A 57 10.18 -0.10 17.56
N TYR A 58 10.00 -0.22 16.25
CA TYR A 58 10.64 0.65 15.27
C TYR A 58 10.22 2.11 15.46
N TYR A 59 8.93 2.37 15.57
CA TYR A 59 8.39 3.71 15.78
C TYR A 59 8.80 4.30 17.13
N ASP A 60 8.73 3.51 18.21
CA ASP A 60 9.16 3.90 19.56
C ASP A 60 10.64 4.28 19.58
N HIS A 61 11.50 3.48 18.91
CA HIS A 61 12.94 3.74 18.83
C HIS A 61 13.26 5.09 18.18
N HIS A 62 12.47 5.46 17.19
CA HIS A 62 12.68 6.72 16.46
C HIS A 62 11.87 7.89 17.01
N GLY A 63 11.08 7.71 18.05
CA GLY A 63 10.27 8.75 18.67
C GLY A 63 9.16 9.30 17.79
N ILE A 64 8.64 8.48 16.85
CA ILE A 64 7.54 8.84 15.95
C ILE A 64 6.24 8.23 16.49
N ASP A 65 5.20 9.03 16.64
CA ASP A 65 3.88 8.59 17.09
C ASP A 65 3.20 7.74 16.00
N LEU A 66 2.97 6.47 16.31
CA LEU A 66 2.32 5.51 15.42
C LEU A 66 0.80 5.53 15.63
N ARG A 67 0.05 6.08 14.69
CA ARG A 67 -1.41 6.03 14.62
C ARG A 67 -1.85 4.86 13.75
N ALA A 68 -1.95 3.68 14.35
CA ALA A 68 -2.22 2.44 13.63
C ALA A 68 -3.70 2.07 13.64
N LEU A 69 -4.22 1.69 12.47
CA LEU A 69 -5.50 1.00 12.29
C LEU A 69 -5.20 -0.43 11.79
N VAL A 70 -5.53 -1.43 12.59
CA VAL A 70 -5.41 -2.84 12.20
C VAL A 70 -6.76 -3.33 11.69
N LEU A 71 -6.77 -3.94 10.50
CA LEU A 71 -7.99 -4.43 9.86
C LEU A 71 -7.88 -5.91 9.48
N PRO A 72 -8.93 -6.69 9.73
CA PRO A 72 -9.05 -8.07 9.21
C PRO A 72 -9.36 -8.00 7.71
N ILE A 73 -8.36 -8.27 6.89
CA ILE A 73 -8.46 -8.11 5.43
C ILE A 73 -8.53 -9.46 4.72
N SER A 74 -9.56 -9.60 3.90
CA SER A 74 -9.73 -10.71 2.96
C SER A 74 -10.39 -10.19 1.67
N GLU A 75 -10.47 -11.03 0.64
CA GLU A 75 -11.18 -10.65 -0.58
C GLU A 75 -12.68 -10.43 -0.34
N GLU A 76 -13.26 -11.13 0.65
CA GLU A 76 -14.66 -10.99 1.04
C GLU A 76 -14.93 -9.67 1.78
N THR A 77 -13.95 -9.19 2.55
CA THR A 77 -14.06 -7.92 3.30
C THR A 77 -13.60 -6.71 2.48
N LYS A 78 -13.17 -6.89 1.22
CA LYS A 78 -12.74 -5.83 0.31
C LYS A 78 -13.93 -5.01 -0.19
N GLU A 79 -14.66 -4.38 0.70
CA GLU A 79 -15.88 -3.63 0.41
C GLU A 79 -15.80 -2.17 0.88
N MET A 80 -16.85 -1.41 0.56
CA MET A 80 -16.93 0.02 0.90
C MET A 80 -16.81 0.26 2.42
N ASP A 81 -17.35 -0.64 3.25
CA ASP A 81 -17.30 -0.48 4.71
C ASP A 81 -15.87 -0.51 5.26
N ALA A 82 -15.01 -1.38 4.71
CA ALA A 82 -13.59 -1.40 5.06
C ALA A 82 -12.87 -0.12 4.62
N ALA A 83 -13.16 0.38 3.41
CA ALA A 83 -12.62 1.66 2.96
C ALA A 83 -13.11 2.83 3.83
N MET A 84 -14.38 2.82 4.22
CA MET A 84 -14.95 3.85 5.12
C MET A 84 -14.39 3.75 6.55
N ALA A 85 -13.99 2.56 7.02
CA ALA A 85 -13.27 2.45 8.28
C ALA A 85 -11.93 3.20 8.23
N ILE A 86 -11.19 3.08 7.12
CA ILE A 86 -9.95 3.84 6.90
C ILE A 86 -10.24 5.35 6.85
N VAL A 87 -11.27 5.77 6.09
CA VAL A 87 -11.66 7.19 6.00
C VAL A 87 -12.03 7.77 7.38
N ARG A 88 -12.78 7.03 8.19
CA ARG A 88 -13.11 7.45 9.57
C ARG A 88 -11.87 7.58 10.44
N HIS A 89 -10.90 6.69 10.29
CA HIS A 89 -9.63 6.78 11.01
C HIS A 89 -8.84 8.04 10.58
N LEU A 90 -8.75 8.31 9.28
CA LEU A 90 -8.10 9.52 8.77
C LEU A 90 -8.74 10.81 9.30
N GLU A 91 -10.07 10.84 9.39
CA GLU A 91 -10.82 11.99 9.92
C GLU A 91 -10.60 12.15 11.43
N ALA A 92 -10.66 11.06 12.20
CA ALA A 92 -10.42 11.08 13.65
C ALA A 92 -9.00 11.55 13.99
N GLU A 93 -8.01 11.17 13.20
CA GLU A 93 -6.62 11.60 13.35
C GLU A 93 -6.35 13.01 12.78
N GLY A 94 -7.34 13.65 12.17
CA GLY A 94 -7.19 15.00 11.61
C GLY A 94 -6.10 15.10 10.54
N VAL A 95 -6.06 14.15 9.62
CA VAL A 95 -5.02 14.04 8.58
C VAL A 95 -4.98 15.26 7.67
N LEU A 96 -3.81 15.84 7.52
CA LEU A 96 -3.58 16.97 6.64
C LEU A 96 -3.39 16.50 5.19
N ARG A 97 -4.13 17.12 4.28
CA ARG A 97 -4.25 16.68 2.88
C ARG A 97 -2.92 16.54 2.14
N ARG A 98 -1.91 17.33 2.46
CA ARG A 98 -0.67 17.39 1.66
C ARG A 98 0.57 16.89 2.39
N SER A 99 0.56 16.88 3.72
CA SER A 99 1.75 16.59 4.53
C SER A 99 1.74 15.23 5.20
N ASP A 100 0.56 14.65 5.45
CA ASP A 100 0.43 13.41 6.21
C ASP A 100 0.10 12.26 5.25
N PRO A 101 1.09 11.49 4.77
CA PRO A 101 0.81 10.36 3.91
C PRO A 101 0.17 9.22 4.71
N LEU A 102 -0.85 8.61 4.11
CA LEU A 102 -1.41 7.36 4.61
C LEU A 102 -0.48 6.20 4.24
N ILE A 103 -0.06 5.39 5.18
CA ILE A 103 0.83 4.26 4.94
C ILE A 103 0.02 2.96 5.03
N GLY A 104 0.06 2.13 3.99
CA GLY A 104 -0.54 0.80 4.01
C GLY A 104 0.53 -0.28 4.08
N ILE A 105 0.44 -1.17 5.08
CA ILE A 105 1.38 -2.31 5.25
C ILE A 105 0.59 -3.61 5.14
N GLY A 106 0.67 -4.30 4.00
CA GLY A 106 -0.13 -5.51 3.80
C GLY A 106 -0.05 -6.11 2.40
N GLY A 107 -0.95 -7.03 2.13
CA GLY A 107 -1.16 -7.64 0.82
C GLY A 107 -1.93 -6.74 -0.14
N GLY A 108 -2.11 -7.20 -1.40
CA GLY A 108 -2.75 -6.44 -2.47
C GLY A 108 -4.15 -5.92 -2.10
N VAL A 109 -4.95 -6.72 -1.40
CA VAL A 109 -6.31 -6.32 -0.96
C VAL A 109 -6.26 -5.11 -0.04
N LEU A 110 -5.38 -5.11 0.97
CA LEU A 110 -5.19 -3.95 1.84
C LEU A 110 -4.72 -2.73 1.06
N LEU A 111 -3.73 -2.91 0.18
CA LEU A 111 -3.15 -1.80 -0.59
C LEU A 111 -4.16 -1.15 -1.53
N ASP A 112 -5.08 -1.94 -2.09
CA ASP A 112 -6.21 -1.44 -2.87
C ASP A 112 -7.17 -0.61 -2.02
N LEU A 113 -7.56 -1.11 -0.83
CA LEU A 113 -8.43 -0.41 0.11
C LEU A 113 -7.81 0.91 0.59
N VAL A 114 -6.52 0.89 0.95
CA VAL A 114 -5.78 2.07 1.38
C VAL A 114 -5.71 3.11 0.28
N GLY A 115 -5.36 2.70 -0.95
CA GLY A 115 -5.30 3.60 -2.09
C GLY A 115 -6.68 4.17 -2.48
N PHE A 116 -7.73 3.36 -2.41
CA PHE A 116 -9.10 3.79 -2.67
C PHE A 116 -9.57 4.80 -1.61
N ALA A 117 -9.37 4.50 -0.32
CA ALA A 117 -9.70 5.42 0.77
C ALA A 117 -8.90 6.73 0.68
N ALA A 118 -7.60 6.65 0.36
CA ALA A 118 -6.76 7.83 0.14
C ALA A 118 -7.28 8.69 -1.02
N GLY A 119 -7.73 8.07 -2.11
CA GLY A 119 -8.31 8.79 -3.25
C GLY A 119 -9.64 9.47 -2.92
N LEU A 120 -10.47 8.86 -2.06
CA LEU A 120 -11.75 9.41 -1.64
C LEU A 120 -11.61 10.55 -0.62
N TYR A 121 -10.76 10.34 0.39
CA TYR A 121 -10.63 11.28 1.49
C TYR A 121 -10.09 12.62 1.00
N ARG A 122 -10.85 13.70 1.28
CA ARG A 122 -10.53 15.10 0.89
C ARG A 122 -10.16 15.28 -0.58
N ARG A 123 -10.69 14.45 -1.48
CA ARG A 123 -10.38 14.43 -2.93
C ARG A 123 -8.93 14.07 -3.25
N GLY A 124 -8.36 13.20 -2.47
CA GLY A 124 -7.00 12.67 -2.60
C GLY A 124 -6.05 13.19 -1.53
N VAL A 125 -5.48 12.25 -0.78
CA VAL A 125 -4.33 12.45 0.13
C VAL A 125 -3.17 11.59 -0.37
N PRO A 126 -1.91 11.97 -0.13
CA PRO A 126 -0.78 11.14 -0.49
C PRO A 126 -0.82 9.83 0.30
N TYR A 127 -0.38 8.74 -0.33
CA TYR A 127 -0.26 7.46 0.36
C TYR A 127 0.97 6.68 -0.08
N ILE A 128 1.41 5.77 0.77
CA ILE A 128 2.61 4.95 0.60
C ILE A 128 2.21 3.48 0.72
N LYS A 129 2.69 2.66 -0.19
CA LYS A 129 2.49 1.22 -0.17
C LYS A 129 3.70 0.50 0.42
N VAL A 130 3.45 -0.42 1.35
CA VAL A 130 4.44 -1.38 1.86
C VAL A 130 3.89 -2.79 1.64
N PRO A 131 4.14 -3.39 0.46
CA PRO A 131 3.64 -4.71 0.13
C PRO A 131 4.37 -5.79 0.93
N THR A 132 3.62 -6.76 1.46
CA THR A 132 4.16 -7.80 2.35
C THR A 132 4.09 -9.21 1.78
N ASN A 133 3.53 -9.39 0.58
CA ASN A 133 3.51 -10.67 -0.11
C ASN A 133 3.90 -10.54 -1.58
N ALA A 134 4.19 -11.67 -2.22
CA ALA A 134 4.70 -11.70 -3.58
C ALA A 134 3.75 -11.05 -4.60
N MET A 135 2.45 -11.35 -4.54
CA MET A 135 1.44 -10.75 -5.43
C MET A 135 1.41 -9.22 -5.30
N ALA A 136 1.44 -8.73 -4.06
CA ALA A 136 1.43 -7.30 -3.81
C ALA A 136 2.71 -6.61 -4.30
N ILE A 137 3.87 -7.26 -4.20
CA ILE A 137 5.14 -6.72 -4.70
C ILE A 137 5.12 -6.57 -6.21
N TRP A 138 4.59 -7.56 -6.94
CA TRP A 138 4.70 -7.57 -8.40
C TRP A 138 3.57 -6.83 -9.12
N ASP A 139 2.38 -6.76 -8.52
CA ASP A 139 1.21 -6.11 -9.12
C ASP A 139 0.79 -4.86 -8.35
N ALA A 140 0.31 -5.02 -7.12
CA ALA A 140 -0.28 -3.91 -6.37
C ALA A 140 0.70 -2.78 -6.04
N ALA A 141 2.00 -3.07 -5.86
CA ALA A 141 3.02 -2.06 -5.60
C ALA A 141 3.23 -1.11 -6.78
N VAL A 142 3.17 -1.65 -8.00
CA VAL A 142 3.43 -0.92 -9.25
C VAL A 142 2.13 -0.38 -9.87
N GLY A 143 0.97 -0.93 -9.51
CA GLY A 143 -0.33 -0.48 -10.04
C GLY A 143 -0.80 0.85 -9.43
N VAL A 144 -1.48 1.66 -10.24
CA VAL A 144 -2.16 2.90 -9.80
C VAL A 144 -3.67 2.70 -9.62
N LYS A 145 -4.16 1.53 -9.99
CA LYS A 145 -5.56 1.14 -9.84
C LYS A 145 -5.83 0.81 -8.39
N THR A 146 -6.95 1.29 -7.87
CA THR A 146 -7.43 0.98 -6.53
C THR A 146 -8.91 0.66 -6.61
N ALA A 147 -9.39 -0.35 -5.90
CA ALA A 147 -10.78 -0.75 -6.03
C ALA A 147 -11.31 -1.45 -4.78
N VAL A 148 -12.65 -1.44 -4.68
CA VAL A 148 -13.44 -2.23 -3.74
C VAL A 148 -14.46 -3.08 -4.49
N ASN A 149 -14.89 -4.18 -3.86
CA ASN A 149 -15.97 -5.00 -4.33
C ASN A 149 -17.31 -4.31 -4.05
N ALA A 150 -18.26 -4.45 -4.93
CA ALA A 150 -19.59 -3.91 -4.78
C ALA A 150 -20.58 -4.64 -5.69
N LEU A 151 -21.88 -4.64 -5.32
CA LEU A 151 -22.95 -5.22 -6.12
C LEU A 151 -22.70 -6.70 -6.47
N GLY A 152 -22.11 -7.46 -5.56
CA GLY A 152 -21.77 -8.87 -5.75
C GLY A 152 -20.66 -9.13 -6.77
N ARG A 153 -19.88 -8.11 -7.13
CA ARG A 153 -18.79 -8.23 -8.13
C ARG A 153 -17.48 -7.65 -7.60
N ARG A 154 -16.38 -8.28 -8.00
CA ARG A 154 -15.02 -7.83 -7.64
C ARG A 154 -14.66 -6.54 -8.36
N ASN A 155 -13.92 -5.66 -7.65
CA ASN A 155 -13.31 -4.43 -8.17
C ASN A 155 -14.32 -3.54 -8.94
N ARG A 156 -15.57 -3.44 -8.44
CA ARG A 156 -16.64 -2.74 -9.16
C ARG A 156 -16.59 -1.23 -9.01
N LEU A 157 -16.14 -0.77 -7.88
CA LEU A 157 -15.89 0.64 -7.61
C LEU A 157 -14.40 0.86 -7.44
N GLY A 158 -13.86 1.86 -8.08
CA GLY A 158 -12.43 2.10 -8.03
C GLY A 158 -12.03 3.47 -8.55
N SER A 159 -10.75 3.76 -8.39
CA SER A 159 -10.15 4.98 -8.89
C SER A 159 -8.74 4.73 -9.43
N TYR A 160 -8.24 5.70 -10.17
CA TYR A 160 -6.82 5.78 -10.54
C TYR A 160 -6.17 6.80 -9.60
N HIS A 161 -5.61 6.33 -8.51
CA HIS A 161 -4.90 7.15 -7.54
C HIS A 161 -3.52 6.56 -7.29
N ALA A 162 -2.50 7.20 -7.84
CA ALA A 162 -1.13 6.72 -7.71
C ALA A 162 -0.62 6.91 -6.27
N PRO A 163 0.14 5.96 -5.72
CA PRO A 163 0.85 6.18 -4.46
C PRO A 163 1.93 7.25 -4.66
N SER A 164 2.34 7.89 -3.59
CA SER A 164 3.55 8.72 -3.60
C SER A 164 4.79 7.84 -3.74
N LYS A 165 4.78 6.70 -3.06
CA LYS A 165 5.86 5.71 -3.07
C LYS A 165 5.33 4.30 -2.84
N ALA A 166 6.09 3.32 -3.33
CA ALA A 166 5.99 1.93 -2.93
C ALA A 166 7.34 1.46 -2.38
N LEU A 167 7.36 0.95 -1.16
CA LEU A 167 8.57 0.56 -0.44
C LEU A 167 8.61 -0.96 -0.29
N LEU A 168 9.55 -1.60 -0.96
CA LEU A 168 9.65 -3.05 -1.05
C LEU A 168 10.73 -3.56 -0.10
N ASP A 169 10.36 -4.45 0.84
CA ASP A 169 11.32 -5.21 1.65
C ASP A 169 11.14 -6.72 1.43
N ARG A 170 12.13 -7.35 0.84
CA ARG A 170 12.12 -8.80 0.58
C ARG A 170 12.05 -9.65 1.85
N ARG A 171 12.34 -9.08 3.01
CA ARG A 171 12.26 -9.81 4.29
C ARG A 171 10.84 -10.25 4.61
N PHE A 172 9.82 -9.51 4.19
CA PHE A 172 8.42 -9.93 4.34
C PHE A 172 8.11 -11.24 3.63
N LEU A 173 8.80 -11.57 2.55
CA LEU A 173 8.60 -12.82 1.82
C LEU A 173 9.01 -14.06 2.60
N ARG A 174 9.81 -13.92 3.67
CA ARG A 174 10.28 -15.05 4.49
C ARG A 174 9.15 -15.71 5.29
N THR A 175 8.08 -14.99 5.57
CA THR A 175 6.92 -15.46 6.33
C THR A 175 5.73 -15.81 5.44
N VAL A 176 5.85 -15.62 4.12
CA VAL A 176 4.82 -16.00 3.14
C VAL A 176 4.87 -17.51 2.92
N ASP A 177 3.72 -18.18 3.00
CA ASP A 177 3.67 -19.60 2.73
C ASP A 177 3.99 -19.92 1.25
N ARG A 178 4.42 -21.20 1.01
CA ARG A 178 4.84 -21.64 -0.32
C ARG A 178 3.73 -21.51 -1.38
N ARG A 179 2.47 -21.66 -1.00
CA ARG A 179 1.33 -21.55 -1.90
C ARG A 179 1.15 -20.11 -2.41
N HIS A 180 1.28 -19.13 -1.54
CA HIS A 180 1.21 -17.72 -1.91
C HIS A 180 2.43 -17.28 -2.72
N LEU A 181 3.60 -17.82 -2.45
CA LEU A 181 4.79 -17.60 -3.29
C LEU A 181 4.60 -18.18 -4.70
N SER A 182 4.08 -19.41 -4.80
CA SER A 182 3.80 -20.06 -6.09
C SER A 182 2.75 -19.30 -6.92
N ASN A 183 1.69 -18.81 -6.29
CA ASN A 183 0.67 -18.01 -6.97
C ASN A 183 1.26 -16.70 -7.51
N GLY A 184 2.12 -16.04 -6.74
CA GLY A 184 2.81 -14.83 -7.18
C GLY A 184 3.75 -15.09 -8.37
N MET A 185 4.48 -16.20 -8.38
CA MET A 185 5.33 -16.61 -9.50
C MET A 185 4.50 -16.89 -10.77
N GLY A 186 3.31 -17.49 -10.61
CA GLY A 186 2.39 -17.72 -11.72
C GLY A 186 1.93 -16.43 -12.41
N GLU A 187 1.65 -15.40 -11.64
CA GLU A 187 1.25 -14.07 -12.17
C GLU A 187 2.42 -13.38 -12.88
N LEU A 188 3.64 -13.48 -12.35
CA LEU A 188 4.85 -12.99 -13.02
C LEU A 188 5.04 -13.60 -14.42
N LEU A 189 4.92 -14.92 -14.52
CA LEU A 189 5.03 -15.64 -15.81
C LEU A 189 3.91 -15.23 -16.79
N LYS A 190 2.74 -14.90 -16.30
CA LYS A 190 1.64 -14.39 -17.11
C LYS A 190 1.94 -12.98 -17.64
N LEU A 191 2.39 -12.07 -16.78
CA LEU A 191 2.79 -10.70 -17.15
C LEU A 191 3.92 -10.72 -18.21
N GLU A 192 4.89 -11.63 -18.07
CA GLU A 192 5.97 -11.79 -19.04
C GLU A 192 5.44 -12.26 -20.40
N LYS A 193 4.52 -13.23 -20.43
CA LYS A 193 3.88 -13.70 -21.65
C LYS A 193 3.07 -12.61 -22.35
N ASP A 194 2.30 -11.82 -21.59
CA ASP A 194 1.50 -10.73 -22.14
C ASP A 194 2.39 -9.60 -22.69
N ASN A 195 3.48 -9.28 -22.01
CA ASN A 195 4.46 -8.31 -22.49
C ASN A 195 5.21 -8.76 -23.76
N ASN A 196 5.52 -10.04 -23.87
CA ASN A 196 6.13 -10.62 -25.07
C ASN A 196 5.15 -10.67 -26.25
N ARG A 197 3.86 -10.91 -26.01
CA ARG A 197 2.81 -10.82 -27.04
C ARG A 197 2.65 -9.39 -27.57
N ALA A 198 2.64 -8.39 -26.67
CA ALA A 198 2.54 -6.98 -27.06
C ALA A 198 3.73 -6.52 -27.91
N LYS A 199 4.94 -7.04 -27.66
CA LYS A 199 6.14 -6.76 -28.46
C LYS A 199 6.18 -7.53 -29.79
N GLY A 200 5.48 -8.67 -29.91
CA GLY A 200 5.44 -9.50 -31.12
C GLY A 200 4.39 -9.06 -32.17
N THR A 201 3.47 -8.16 -31.82
CA THR A 201 2.44 -7.64 -32.74
C THR A 201 2.83 -6.35 -33.46
N GLY A 202 4.05 -5.87 -33.27
CA GLY A 202 4.63 -4.67 -33.91
C GLY A 202 5.52 -5.00 -35.11
N ARG A 203 4.99 -5.80 -36.09
CA ARG A 203 5.57 -5.94 -37.43
C ARG A 203 4.50 -5.81 -38.50
#